data_6f79ceddcb30896eae8dfce83fcbe972
#
_entry.id   6f79ceddcb30896eae8dfce83fcbe972
#
_cell.length_a   1.000
_cell.length_b   1.000
_cell.length_c   1.000
_cell.angle_alpha   90.00
_cell.angle_beta   90.00
_cell.angle_gamma   90.00
#
_symmetry.space_group_name_H-M   'P 1'
#
loop_
_entity.id
_entity.type
_entity.pdbx_description
1 polymer ?
#
loop_
_entity_poly.entity_id
_entity_poly.type
_entity_poly.pdbx_seq_one_letter_code
_entity_poly.pdbx_strand_id
1 'polypeptide(L)'
;MRKRVFRLKLADGVVYSERAGKHLFLQPKSPDWMVVNQNGAILLSRCDGATMEEVLGPAGESARKQASALFAEALARGVLVKVSTNTRVETLKIVRRERRDVPQKLSIVHLKLTNQCNLGCSYCYAQSGKRSDVLSWGDLEMIARDVAALSDSVAYVLSGGEPLLHPSALDFAEKVRAAGNKVHLLTNGSLIDGANAKRIAAAADVVKISLDGSSNAVHATTRGKGNFARVTRAIEMLLGCGANVVVAMTVTRANCNDIAAMVARYGSRLALQPLFKAGRGSAVNDLALTGVEYYRALAAVEGVAPMGAVGAKLNALRGRGVRRCAMAEREISIAETGDAYPCQLLHEERFRAGNMRERSVGEIYAQSPVFARMRQISVDTLEKCSACAVRYLCGGACRARDLFEVGSKELVGEFCAYECEALLSGIFESVEMYRV
;
A
#
# COMPACT_ATOMS: atom_id res chain seq x y z
N MET A 1 -48.09 -5.63 -20.78
CA MET A 1 -46.84 -4.89 -20.57
C MET A 1 -45.79 -5.38 -21.57
N ARG A 2 -45.35 -4.57 -22.56
CA ARG A 2 -44.27 -4.95 -23.50
C ARG A 2 -42.98 -5.07 -22.70
N LYS A 3 -42.34 -6.26 -22.66
CA LYS A 3 -41.01 -6.44 -22.07
C LYS A 3 -40.07 -5.50 -22.80
N ARG A 4 -39.45 -4.55 -22.07
CA ARG A 4 -38.42 -3.69 -22.63
C ARG A 4 -37.23 -4.59 -23.02
N VAL A 5 -36.97 -4.68 -24.32
CA VAL A 5 -35.80 -5.38 -24.85
C VAL A 5 -34.60 -4.45 -24.67
N PHE A 6 -33.61 -4.91 -23.90
CA PHE A 6 -32.35 -4.20 -23.73
C PHE A 6 -31.28 -4.85 -24.61
N ARG A 7 -30.38 -4.02 -25.14
CA ARG A 7 -29.18 -4.46 -25.82
C ARG A 7 -28.01 -4.42 -24.86
N LEU A 8 -27.04 -5.31 -25.00
CA LEU A 8 -25.86 -5.39 -24.19
C LEU A 8 -24.66 -4.84 -24.94
N LYS A 9 -23.83 -4.05 -24.26
CA LYS A 9 -22.59 -3.50 -24.80
C LYS A 9 -21.50 -3.57 -23.74
N LEU A 10 -20.25 -3.82 -24.14
CA LEU A 10 -19.10 -3.60 -23.27
C LEU A 10 -19.08 -2.14 -22.83
N ALA A 11 -18.87 -1.91 -21.54
CA ALA A 11 -18.79 -0.55 -21.01
C ALA A 11 -17.55 0.16 -21.56
N ASP A 12 -17.68 1.46 -21.81
CA ASP A 12 -16.58 2.26 -22.35
C ASP A 12 -15.35 2.24 -21.45
N GLY A 13 -14.20 1.94 -22.04
CA GLY A 13 -12.91 1.87 -21.37
C GLY A 13 -12.63 0.55 -20.63
N VAL A 14 -13.45 -0.49 -20.84
CA VAL A 14 -13.10 -1.85 -20.40
C VAL A 14 -11.79 -2.28 -21.06
N VAL A 15 -10.86 -2.75 -20.26
CA VAL A 15 -9.57 -3.29 -20.71
C VAL A 15 -9.64 -4.80 -20.76
N TYR A 16 -9.25 -5.36 -21.89
CA TYR A 16 -9.12 -6.81 -22.07
C TYR A 16 -7.65 -7.24 -21.98
N SER A 17 -7.41 -8.39 -21.36
CA SER A 17 -6.11 -9.04 -21.33
C SER A 17 -6.28 -10.56 -21.26
N GLU A 18 -5.34 -11.30 -21.82
CA GLU A 18 -5.36 -12.77 -21.83
C GLU A 18 -4.05 -13.33 -21.28
N ARG A 19 -4.17 -14.39 -20.45
CA ARG A 19 -3.02 -15.16 -19.96
C ARG A 19 -3.42 -16.62 -19.69
N ALA A 20 -2.63 -17.54 -20.22
CA ALA A 20 -2.79 -18.99 -19.97
C ALA A 20 -4.25 -19.48 -20.11
N GLY A 21 -4.94 -19.04 -21.15
CA GLY A 21 -6.35 -19.42 -21.43
C GLY A 21 -7.38 -18.81 -20.48
N LYS A 22 -6.98 -17.85 -19.65
CA LYS A 22 -7.86 -17.01 -18.85
C LYS A 22 -8.00 -15.64 -19.51
N HIS A 23 -9.21 -15.10 -19.56
CA HIS A 23 -9.56 -13.85 -20.21
C HIS A 23 -10.08 -12.86 -19.19
N LEU A 24 -9.35 -11.77 -18.99
CA LEU A 24 -9.68 -10.67 -18.06
C LEU A 24 -10.43 -9.55 -18.77
N PHE A 25 -11.56 -9.15 -18.22
CA PHE A 25 -12.26 -7.91 -18.52
C PHE A 25 -12.20 -7.01 -17.27
N LEU A 26 -11.47 -5.93 -17.35
CA LEU A 26 -11.25 -4.97 -16.25
C LEU A 26 -11.95 -3.65 -16.59
N GLN A 27 -12.82 -3.17 -15.69
CA GLN A 27 -13.41 -1.84 -15.73
C GLN A 27 -12.56 -0.87 -14.87
N PRO A 28 -11.69 -0.06 -15.48
CA PRO A 28 -10.77 0.80 -14.70
C PRO A 28 -11.48 1.87 -13.87
N LYS A 29 -12.58 2.45 -14.37
CA LYS A 29 -13.26 3.58 -13.71
C LYS A 29 -13.97 3.21 -12.40
N SER A 30 -14.41 1.98 -12.26
CA SER A 30 -14.93 1.42 -11.01
C SER A 30 -14.20 0.12 -10.74
N PRO A 31 -12.94 0.14 -10.29
CA PRO A 31 -11.99 -0.96 -10.41
C PRO A 31 -12.59 -2.30 -10.01
N ASP A 32 -13.28 -2.91 -10.95
CA ASP A 32 -13.89 -4.22 -10.86
C ASP A 32 -13.53 -5.02 -12.12
N TRP A 33 -13.56 -6.33 -12.01
CA TRP A 33 -13.08 -7.20 -13.07
C TRP A 33 -13.76 -8.55 -13.06
N MET A 34 -13.68 -9.22 -14.21
CA MET A 34 -14.06 -10.61 -14.39
C MET A 34 -12.95 -11.38 -15.08
N VAL A 35 -12.69 -12.59 -14.63
CA VAL A 35 -11.86 -13.55 -15.35
C VAL A 35 -12.77 -14.67 -15.84
N VAL A 36 -12.76 -14.93 -17.14
CA VAL A 36 -13.65 -15.89 -17.80
C VAL A 36 -12.82 -16.88 -18.64
N ASN A 37 -13.43 -18.03 -18.99
CA ASN A 37 -12.86 -18.94 -19.97
C ASN A 37 -13.06 -18.40 -21.41
N GLN A 38 -12.55 -19.12 -22.41
CA GLN A 38 -12.67 -18.77 -23.84
C GLN A 38 -14.10 -18.54 -24.27
N ASN A 39 -15.03 -19.41 -23.87
CA ASN A 39 -16.45 -19.27 -24.24
C ASN A 39 -17.07 -17.99 -23.65
N GLY A 40 -16.79 -17.71 -22.39
CA GLY A 40 -17.21 -16.47 -21.73
C GLY A 40 -16.66 -15.22 -22.42
N ALA A 41 -15.40 -15.27 -22.85
CA ALA A 41 -14.76 -14.16 -23.59
C ALA A 41 -15.44 -13.92 -24.94
N ILE A 42 -15.75 -14.99 -25.68
CA ILE A 42 -16.49 -14.90 -26.96
C ILE A 42 -17.87 -14.29 -26.73
N LEU A 43 -18.61 -14.73 -25.72
CA LEU A 43 -19.93 -14.18 -25.41
C LEU A 43 -19.89 -12.69 -25.04
N LEU A 44 -18.96 -12.28 -24.18
CA LEU A 44 -18.79 -10.89 -23.79
C LEU A 44 -18.38 -10.00 -24.98
N SER A 45 -17.51 -10.49 -25.85
CA SER A 45 -17.05 -9.77 -27.05
C SER A 45 -18.17 -9.56 -28.09
N ARG A 46 -19.16 -10.44 -28.11
CA ARG A 46 -20.34 -10.31 -28.98
C ARG A 46 -21.38 -9.31 -28.46
N CYS A 47 -21.23 -8.84 -27.21
CA CYS A 47 -22.10 -7.81 -26.63
C CYS A 47 -21.71 -6.42 -27.16
N ASP A 48 -21.93 -6.16 -28.42
CA ASP A 48 -21.71 -4.86 -29.07
C ASP A 48 -23.05 -4.26 -29.58
N GLY A 49 -23.90 -3.94 -28.64
CA GLY A 49 -25.25 -3.44 -28.92
C GLY A 49 -26.22 -4.53 -29.35
N ALA A 50 -25.95 -5.78 -29.06
CA ALA A 50 -26.80 -6.93 -29.34
C ALA A 50 -27.72 -7.27 -28.17
N THR A 51 -28.87 -7.85 -28.46
CA THR A 51 -29.72 -8.47 -27.42
C THR A 51 -29.10 -9.78 -26.94
N MET A 52 -29.49 -10.24 -25.76
CA MET A 52 -29.04 -11.54 -25.25
C MET A 52 -29.39 -12.69 -26.23
N GLU A 53 -30.52 -12.62 -26.90
CA GLU A 53 -30.95 -13.62 -27.88
C GLU A 53 -30.06 -13.60 -29.12
N GLU A 54 -29.71 -12.43 -29.62
CA GLU A 54 -28.81 -12.26 -30.76
C GLU A 54 -27.39 -12.79 -30.43
N VAL A 55 -26.90 -12.57 -29.19
CA VAL A 55 -25.58 -13.06 -28.75
C VAL A 55 -25.55 -14.58 -28.63
N LEU A 56 -26.62 -15.19 -28.10
CA LEU A 56 -26.67 -16.63 -27.81
C LEU A 56 -27.06 -17.47 -29.04
N GLY A 57 -27.80 -16.92 -30.00
CA GLY A 57 -28.32 -17.68 -31.12
C GLY A 57 -29.14 -18.92 -30.68
N PRO A 58 -29.11 -20.02 -31.43
CA PRO A 58 -29.85 -21.24 -31.15
C PRO A 58 -29.21 -22.11 -30.06
N ALA A 59 -28.98 -21.55 -28.87
CA ALA A 59 -28.36 -22.25 -27.74
C ALA A 59 -29.45 -23.04 -26.94
N GLY A 60 -29.06 -24.21 -26.42
CA GLY A 60 -29.87 -25.01 -25.50
C GLY A 60 -30.10 -24.33 -24.15
N GLU A 61 -31.05 -24.81 -23.38
CA GLU A 61 -31.50 -24.21 -22.12
C GLU A 61 -30.38 -24.05 -21.06
N SER A 62 -29.54 -25.08 -20.93
CA SER A 62 -28.37 -25.04 -19.99
C SER A 62 -27.39 -23.93 -20.34
N ALA A 63 -27.00 -23.81 -21.62
CA ALA A 63 -26.12 -22.75 -22.10
C ALA A 63 -26.73 -21.36 -21.93
N ARG A 64 -28.03 -21.22 -22.17
CA ARG A 64 -28.76 -19.96 -21.93
C ARG A 64 -28.75 -19.56 -20.46
N LYS A 65 -28.89 -20.51 -19.53
CA LYS A 65 -28.83 -20.26 -18.09
C LYS A 65 -27.44 -19.78 -17.65
N GLN A 66 -26.40 -20.47 -18.11
CA GLN A 66 -25.01 -20.12 -17.81
C GLN A 66 -24.62 -18.72 -18.35
N ALA A 67 -24.98 -18.46 -19.61
CA ALA A 67 -24.71 -17.16 -20.23
C ALA A 67 -25.51 -16.00 -19.55
N SER A 68 -26.77 -16.28 -19.14
CA SER A 68 -27.54 -15.30 -18.40
C SER A 68 -26.90 -14.94 -17.06
N ALA A 69 -26.34 -15.91 -16.35
CA ALA A 69 -25.61 -15.68 -15.12
C ALA A 69 -24.32 -14.85 -15.38
N LEU A 70 -23.57 -15.19 -16.45
CA LEU A 70 -22.40 -14.41 -16.87
C LEU A 70 -22.77 -12.95 -17.16
N PHE A 71 -23.83 -12.70 -17.95
CA PHE A 71 -24.23 -11.34 -18.29
C PHE A 71 -24.76 -10.56 -17.08
N ALA A 72 -25.48 -11.22 -16.17
CA ALA A 72 -25.91 -10.59 -14.93
C ALA A 72 -24.73 -10.12 -14.07
N GLU A 73 -23.71 -10.97 -13.94
CA GLU A 73 -22.49 -10.65 -13.21
C GLU A 73 -21.69 -9.55 -13.92
N ALA A 74 -21.55 -9.62 -15.25
CA ALA A 74 -20.86 -8.59 -16.03
C ALA A 74 -21.53 -7.20 -15.93
N LEU A 75 -22.85 -7.18 -15.86
CA LEU A 75 -23.62 -5.96 -15.60
C LEU A 75 -23.41 -5.44 -14.17
N ALA A 76 -23.44 -6.32 -13.18
CA ALA A 76 -23.22 -5.96 -11.78
C ALA A 76 -21.83 -5.35 -11.55
N ARG A 77 -20.81 -5.85 -12.27
CA ARG A 77 -19.43 -5.36 -12.21
C ARG A 77 -19.13 -4.17 -13.12
N GLY A 78 -20.12 -3.72 -13.89
CA GLY A 78 -19.95 -2.62 -14.84
C GLY A 78 -19.03 -2.96 -16.03
N VAL A 79 -18.80 -4.24 -16.30
CA VAL A 79 -18.11 -4.73 -17.52
C VAL A 79 -19.06 -4.62 -18.72
N LEU A 80 -20.34 -4.92 -18.52
CA LEU A 80 -21.39 -4.68 -19.50
C LEU A 80 -22.30 -3.53 -19.05
N VAL A 81 -22.95 -2.90 -20.04
CA VAL A 81 -24.01 -1.91 -19.84
C VAL A 81 -25.24 -2.26 -20.68
N LYS A 82 -26.43 -1.88 -20.21
CA LYS A 82 -27.67 -1.97 -20.96
C LYS A 82 -27.85 -0.71 -21.79
N VAL A 83 -28.11 -0.89 -23.09
CA VAL A 83 -28.43 0.20 -24.03
C VAL A 83 -29.89 0.06 -24.47
N SER A 84 -30.67 1.16 -24.46
CA SER A 84 -32.05 1.15 -24.89
C SER A 84 -32.16 1.15 -26.42
N THR A 85 -33.10 0.39 -26.97
CA THR A 85 -33.36 0.31 -28.42
C THR A 85 -33.97 1.57 -29.00
N ASN A 86 -34.44 2.53 -28.21
CA ASN A 86 -35.25 3.67 -28.63
C ASN A 86 -34.59 5.04 -28.44
N THR A 87 -33.31 5.12 -28.37
CA THR A 87 -32.67 6.43 -28.23
C THR A 87 -31.57 6.60 -29.27
N ARG A 88 -31.67 7.61 -30.14
CA ARG A 88 -30.47 8.39 -30.53
C ARG A 88 -29.61 8.48 -29.29
N VAL A 89 -28.33 8.15 -29.44
CA VAL A 89 -27.33 8.05 -28.35
C VAL A 89 -27.41 9.25 -27.41
N GLU A 90 -28.44 9.33 -26.59
CA GLU A 90 -28.35 9.87 -25.25
C GLU A 90 -27.74 8.74 -24.47
N THR A 91 -26.44 8.84 -24.31
CA THR A 91 -25.71 8.11 -23.26
C THR A 91 -26.63 8.16 -22.05
N LEU A 92 -27.33 7.06 -21.75
CA LEU A 92 -27.95 6.92 -20.44
C LEU A 92 -26.83 7.29 -19.49
N LYS A 93 -26.87 8.52 -19.00
CA LYS A 93 -26.12 8.89 -17.82
C LYS A 93 -26.64 7.90 -16.79
N ILE A 94 -26.03 6.70 -16.78
CA ILE A 94 -25.95 5.96 -15.54
C ILE A 94 -25.52 7.07 -14.62
N VAL A 95 -26.41 7.48 -13.70
CA VAL A 95 -26.07 8.39 -12.63
C VAL A 95 -25.01 7.62 -11.88
N ARG A 96 -23.81 7.63 -12.50
CA ARG A 96 -22.60 7.39 -11.77
C ARG A 96 -22.70 8.44 -10.71
N ARG A 97 -23.00 8.04 -9.49
CA ARG A 97 -22.50 8.80 -8.39
C ARG A 97 -21.04 8.99 -8.75
N GLU A 98 -20.71 10.14 -9.38
CA GLU A 98 -19.36 10.67 -9.33
C GLU A 98 -19.07 10.53 -7.87
N ARG A 99 -18.24 9.55 -7.52
CA ARG A 99 -17.79 9.44 -6.14
C ARG A 99 -17.07 10.74 -5.94
N ARG A 100 -17.79 11.70 -5.32
CA ARG A 100 -17.18 12.95 -4.85
C ARG A 100 -15.93 12.49 -4.16
N ASP A 101 -14.84 13.12 -4.48
CA ASP A 101 -13.55 12.91 -3.83
C ASP A 101 -13.75 13.37 -2.38
N VAL A 102 -14.35 12.49 -1.57
CA VAL A 102 -14.62 12.77 -0.17
C VAL A 102 -13.26 12.77 0.48
N PRO A 103 -12.83 13.91 1.05
CA PRO A 103 -11.58 13.97 1.78
C PRO A 103 -11.55 12.82 2.80
N GLN A 104 -10.54 11.96 2.71
CA GLN A 104 -10.43 10.84 3.63
C GLN A 104 -9.90 11.36 4.96
N LYS A 105 -10.52 10.94 6.06
CA LYS A 105 -10.08 11.30 7.40
C LYS A 105 -8.64 10.81 7.64
N LEU A 106 -7.88 11.57 8.43
CA LEU A 106 -6.58 11.15 8.95
C LEU A 106 -6.72 9.78 9.61
N SER A 107 -5.84 8.85 9.26
CA SER A 107 -5.88 7.47 9.76
C SER A 107 -4.51 6.94 10.20
N ILE A 108 -3.44 7.62 9.84
CA ILE A 108 -2.07 7.23 10.18
C ILE A 108 -1.29 8.47 10.62
N VAL A 109 -0.66 8.36 11.79
CA VAL A 109 0.25 9.38 12.32
C VAL A 109 1.60 8.73 12.60
N HIS A 110 2.58 9.03 11.76
CA HIS A 110 3.95 8.62 11.99
C HIS A 110 4.62 9.57 12.98
N LEU A 111 5.20 9.04 14.04
CA LEU A 111 6.01 9.77 15.00
C LEU A 111 7.44 9.28 14.95
N LYS A 112 8.35 10.14 14.55
CA LYS A 112 9.77 9.94 14.73
C LYS A 112 10.13 10.45 16.11
N LEU A 113 10.06 9.56 17.13
CA LEU A 113 10.17 9.92 18.54
C LEU A 113 11.52 10.55 18.89
N THR A 114 12.59 10.04 18.27
CA THR A 114 13.97 10.49 18.48
C THR A 114 14.81 10.25 17.22
N ASN A 115 15.87 11.03 17.05
CA ASN A 115 16.90 10.74 16.03
C ASN A 115 17.99 9.79 16.55
N GLN A 116 18.05 9.52 17.85
CA GLN A 116 19.04 8.60 18.41
C GLN A 116 18.80 7.18 17.93
N CYS A 117 19.88 6.49 17.60
CA CYS A 117 19.87 5.08 17.25
C CYS A 117 21.15 4.40 17.73
N ASN A 118 21.00 3.19 18.24
CA ASN A 118 22.14 2.36 18.66
C ASN A 118 22.74 1.53 17.51
N LEU A 119 22.19 1.67 16.27
CA LEU A 119 22.74 1.07 15.06
C LEU A 119 23.12 2.14 14.03
N GLY A 120 24.10 1.80 13.16
CA GLY A 120 24.58 2.65 12.07
C GLY A 120 24.29 2.07 10.69
N CYS A 121 23.05 1.65 10.40
CA CYS A 121 22.68 1.02 9.12
C CYS A 121 23.15 1.86 7.92
N SER A 122 23.77 1.22 6.92
CA SER A 122 24.37 1.89 5.76
C SER A 122 23.35 2.66 4.91
N TYR A 123 22.13 2.17 4.83
CA TYR A 123 21.05 2.73 3.99
C TYR A 123 19.99 3.53 4.79
N CYS A 124 20.24 3.95 6.02
CA CYS A 124 19.23 4.58 6.85
C CYS A 124 18.66 5.86 6.22
N TYR A 125 17.41 5.82 5.79
CA TYR A 125 16.73 6.96 5.17
C TYR A 125 16.53 8.14 6.14
N ALA A 126 16.44 7.86 7.45
CA ALA A 126 16.25 8.86 8.49
C ALA A 126 17.58 9.52 8.93
N GLN A 127 18.73 9.10 8.40
CA GLN A 127 20.05 9.55 8.83
C GLN A 127 20.27 9.53 10.36
N SER A 128 19.62 8.57 11.02
CA SER A 128 19.64 8.46 12.48
C SER A 128 21.03 8.21 13.03
N GLY A 129 21.30 8.72 14.20
CA GLY A 129 22.61 8.65 14.81
C GLY A 129 22.64 9.19 16.25
N LYS A 130 23.64 10.04 16.55
CA LYS A 130 23.89 10.55 17.89
C LYS A 130 23.20 11.89 18.20
N ARG A 131 22.36 12.42 17.31
CA ARG A 131 21.63 13.66 17.60
C ARG A 131 20.70 13.46 18.78
N SER A 132 20.58 14.50 19.62
CA SER A 132 19.79 14.46 20.85
C SER A 132 18.34 14.90 20.68
N ASP A 133 17.93 15.26 19.45
CA ASP A 133 16.57 15.73 19.22
C ASP A 133 15.55 14.62 19.53
N VAL A 134 14.51 15.00 20.30
CA VAL A 134 13.51 14.09 20.83
C VAL A 134 12.19 14.83 21.02
N LEU A 135 11.07 14.18 20.77
CA LEU A 135 9.77 14.68 21.18
C LEU A 135 9.62 14.54 22.69
N SER A 136 9.39 15.64 23.38
CA SER A 136 9.11 15.60 24.83
C SER A 136 7.77 14.92 25.12
N TRP A 137 7.53 14.53 26.38
CA TRP A 137 6.21 14.04 26.79
C TRP A 137 5.10 15.06 26.50
N GLY A 138 5.36 16.35 26.74
CA GLY A 138 4.43 17.43 26.42
C GLY A 138 4.12 17.53 24.93
N ASP A 139 5.14 17.36 24.05
CA ASP A 139 4.93 17.30 22.60
C ASP A 139 4.00 16.12 22.22
N LEU A 140 4.25 14.95 22.80
CA LEU A 140 3.44 13.75 22.54
C LEU A 140 1.99 13.93 23.00
N GLU A 141 1.76 14.58 24.14
CA GLU A 141 0.41 14.89 24.62
C GLU A 141 -0.30 15.92 23.74
N MET A 142 0.39 16.96 23.28
CA MET A 142 -0.15 17.92 22.33
C MET A 142 -0.55 17.24 21.02
N ILE A 143 0.33 16.40 20.46
CA ILE A 143 0.03 15.63 19.25
C ILE A 143 -1.21 14.76 19.45
N ALA A 144 -1.28 13.99 20.55
CA ALA A 144 -2.41 13.09 20.80
C ALA A 144 -3.74 13.85 20.92
N ARG A 145 -3.74 14.97 21.61
CA ARG A 145 -4.92 15.86 21.74
C ARG A 145 -5.36 16.42 20.40
N ASP A 146 -4.44 16.96 19.62
CA ASP A 146 -4.73 17.60 18.34
C ASP A 146 -5.20 16.56 17.30
N VAL A 147 -4.62 15.36 17.29
CA VAL A 147 -5.04 14.26 16.42
C VAL A 147 -6.43 13.76 16.78
N ALA A 148 -6.77 13.67 18.08
CA ALA A 148 -8.11 13.28 18.52
C ALA A 148 -9.21 14.26 18.06
N ALA A 149 -8.87 15.54 17.85
CA ALA A 149 -9.78 16.53 17.26
C ALA A 149 -9.99 16.32 15.74
N LEU A 150 -9.08 15.63 15.06
CA LEU A 150 -9.13 15.38 13.61
C LEU A 150 -9.79 14.05 13.24
N SER A 151 -9.67 13.05 14.09
CA SER A 151 -10.12 11.69 13.81
C SER A 151 -10.44 10.92 15.07
N ASP A 152 -11.51 10.11 15.02
CA ASP A 152 -11.97 9.29 16.13
C ASP A 152 -10.99 8.15 16.48
N SER A 153 -10.23 7.69 15.50
CA SER A 153 -9.20 6.65 15.68
C SER A 153 -8.17 6.71 14.56
N VAL A 154 -6.90 6.62 14.93
CA VAL A 154 -5.76 6.55 14.01
C VAL A 154 -4.82 5.40 14.40
N ALA A 155 -3.93 5.03 13.47
CA ALA A 155 -2.77 4.21 13.77
C ALA A 155 -1.57 5.13 14.04
N TYR A 156 -1.09 5.15 15.27
CA TYR A 156 0.19 5.76 15.60
C TYR A 156 1.32 4.81 15.23
N VAL A 157 2.20 5.25 14.35
CA VAL A 157 3.39 4.51 13.95
C VAL A 157 4.58 5.11 14.67
N LEU A 158 5.03 4.45 15.73
CA LEU A 158 6.15 4.89 16.54
C LEU A 158 7.45 4.41 15.92
N SER A 159 8.30 5.35 15.56
CA SER A 159 9.57 5.11 14.88
C SER A 159 10.62 6.15 15.29
N GLY A 160 11.64 6.32 14.48
CA GLY A 160 12.70 7.32 14.70
C GLY A 160 14.05 6.77 14.28
N GLY A 161 15.08 7.03 15.08
CA GLY A 161 16.29 6.22 15.04
C GLY A 161 15.97 4.83 15.57
N GLU A 162 15.95 4.69 16.89
CA GLU A 162 15.39 3.55 17.58
C GLU A 162 14.38 4.05 18.63
N PRO A 163 13.08 3.78 18.42
CA PRO A 163 12.05 4.33 19.31
C PRO A 163 12.18 3.84 20.77
N LEU A 164 12.73 2.65 21.00
CA LEU A 164 12.94 2.13 22.37
C LEU A 164 14.09 2.83 23.13
N LEU A 165 14.83 3.72 22.50
CA LEU A 165 15.73 4.66 23.19
C LEU A 165 14.98 5.87 23.76
N HIS A 166 13.75 6.12 23.32
CA HIS A 166 12.94 7.20 23.86
C HIS A 166 12.33 6.77 25.20
N PRO A 167 12.55 7.51 26.30
CA PRO A 167 12.14 7.07 27.64
C PRO A 167 10.64 6.84 27.78
N SER A 168 9.83 7.62 27.08
CA SER A 168 8.36 7.55 27.16
C SER A 168 7.70 6.81 26.00
N ALA A 169 8.46 6.06 25.18
CA ALA A 169 7.88 5.41 23.98
C ALA A 169 6.75 4.43 24.34
N LEU A 170 6.95 3.60 25.36
CA LEU A 170 5.96 2.62 25.77
C LEU A 170 4.80 3.27 26.55
N ASP A 171 5.07 4.24 27.40
CA ASP A 171 4.03 4.98 28.14
C ASP A 171 3.08 5.68 27.16
N PHE A 172 3.63 6.30 26.11
CA PHE A 172 2.82 6.92 25.05
C PHE A 172 2.03 5.90 24.24
N ALA A 173 2.65 4.76 23.88
CA ALA A 173 1.97 3.68 23.19
C ALA A 173 0.76 3.17 24.00
N GLU A 174 0.93 2.93 25.29
CA GLU A 174 -0.13 2.52 26.20
C GLU A 174 -1.25 3.57 26.30
N LYS A 175 -0.86 4.86 26.46
CA LYS A 175 -1.81 5.99 26.54
C LYS A 175 -2.71 6.07 25.32
N VAL A 176 -2.13 6.09 24.11
CA VAL A 176 -2.93 6.24 22.89
C VAL A 176 -3.73 4.99 22.55
N ARG A 177 -3.22 3.81 22.92
CA ARG A 177 -3.96 2.56 22.76
C ARG A 177 -5.16 2.49 23.71
N ALA A 178 -5.01 2.91 24.96
CA ALA A 178 -6.11 3.02 25.92
C ALA A 178 -7.20 4.01 25.45
N ALA A 179 -6.83 5.02 24.66
CA ALA A 179 -7.75 5.95 24.02
C ALA A 179 -8.41 5.41 22.72
N GLY A 180 -8.27 4.11 22.40
CA GLY A 180 -8.93 3.45 21.27
C GLY A 180 -8.17 3.55 19.93
N ASN A 181 -6.94 4.05 19.96
CA ASN A 181 -6.10 4.09 18.76
C ASN A 181 -5.33 2.79 18.55
N LYS A 182 -4.78 2.62 17.35
CA LYS A 182 -3.86 1.53 17.03
C LYS A 182 -2.41 1.98 17.22
N VAL A 183 -1.54 1.05 17.60
CA VAL A 183 -0.11 1.31 17.76
C VAL A 183 0.70 0.33 16.92
N HIS A 184 1.54 0.86 16.03
CA HIS A 184 2.55 0.12 15.30
C HIS A 184 3.93 0.57 15.77
N LEU A 185 4.71 -0.33 16.33
CA LEU A 185 6.09 -0.07 16.76
C LEU A 185 7.07 -0.56 15.68
N LEU A 186 7.88 0.34 15.14
CA LEU A 186 8.93 0.04 14.17
C LEU A 186 10.28 0.10 14.88
N THR A 187 10.92 -1.04 15.11
CA THR A 187 12.15 -1.14 15.90
C THR A 187 13.22 -2.00 15.21
N ASN A 188 14.47 -1.75 15.54
CA ASN A 188 15.55 -2.65 15.16
C ASN A 188 15.60 -3.92 16.04
N GLY A 189 14.82 -3.98 17.10
CA GLY A 189 14.66 -5.14 17.97
C GLY A 189 15.81 -5.40 18.94
N SER A 190 16.92 -4.70 18.85
CA SER A 190 18.13 -4.99 19.63
C SER A 190 18.04 -4.62 21.13
N LEU A 191 17.01 -3.85 21.51
CA LEU A 191 16.73 -3.42 22.88
C LEU A 191 15.56 -4.19 23.52
N ILE A 192 15.02 -5.19 22.83
CA ILE A 192 13.94 -6.04 23.34
C ILE A 192 14.55 -7.20 24.10
N ASP A 193 14.11 -7.38 25.33
CA ASP A 193 14.54 -8.43 26.24
C ASP A 193 13.37 -8.99 27.05
N GLY A 194 13.66 -9.92 27.99
CA GLY A 194 12.65 -10.54 28.84
C GLY A 194 11.91 -9.57 29.77
N ALA A 195 12.52 -8.42 30.08
CA ALA A 195 11.92 -7.42 30.96
C ALA A 195 10.85 -6.58 30.27
N ASN A 196 11.01 -6.30 28.95
CA ASN A 196 10.14 -5.40 28.21
C ASN A 196 9.26 -6.09 27.15
N ALA A 197 9.56 -7.31 26.70
CA ALA A 197 8.85 -7.99 25.63
C ALA A 197 7.34 -8.11 25.88
N LYS A 198 6.92 -8.48 27.10
CA LYS A 198 5.52 -8.59 27.48
C LYS A 198 4.80 -7.24 27.43
N ARG A 199 5.46 -6.17 27.89
CA ARG A 199 4.91 -4.82 27.86
C ARG A 199 4.75 -4.33 26.42
N ILE A 200 5.76 -4.56 25.57
CA ILE A 200 5.72 -4.21 24.14
C ILE A 200 4.58 -4.96 23.45
N ALA A 201 4.42 -6.27 23.70
CA ALA A 201 3.34 -7.07 23.14
C ALA A 201 1.95 -6.57 23.53
N ALA A 202 1.80 -6.04 24.75
CA ALA A 202 0.55 -5.45 25.24
C ALA A 202 0.31 -4.03 24.69
N ALA A 203 1.36 -3.23 24.48
CA ALA A 203 1.27 -1.84 24.08
C ALA A 203 1.11 -1.64 22.56
N ALA A 204 1.52 -2.59 21.72
CA ALA A 204 1.50 -2.47 20.28
C ALA A 204 0.58 -3.49 19.59
N ASP A 205 -0.24 -3.03 18.65
CA ASP A 205 -1.05 -3.91 17.79
C ASP A 205 -0.19 -4.62 16.73
N VAL A 206 0.91 -4.00 16.31
CA VAL A 206 1.91 -4.57 15.39
C VAL A 206 3.31 -4.17 15.85
N VAL A 207 4.21 -5.15 15.96
CA VAL A 207 5.64 -4.89 16.16
C VAL A 207 6.39 -5.26 14.89
N LYS A 208 6.87 -4.24 14.18
CA LYS A 208 7.65 -4.42 12.95
C LYS A 208 9.13 -4.39 13.27
N ILE A 209 9.78 -5.55 13.18
CA ILE A 209 11.20 -5.72 13.53
C ILE A 209 12.04 -5.79 12.26
N SER A 210 13.10 -5.01 12.24
CA SER A 210 14.02 -4.92 11.11
C SER A 210 15.07 -6.04 11.15
N LEU A 211 15.05 -6.93 10.15
CA LEU A 211 16.01 -8.02 10.01
C LEU A 211 16.33 -8.26 8.52
N ASP A 212 17.56 -8.00 8.10
CA ASP A 212 17.93 -7.98 6.67
C ASP A 212 18.65 -9.25 6.20
N GLY A 213 18.57 -10.33 6.94
CA GLY A 213 19.15 -11.60 6.53
C GLY A 213 18.88 -12.74 7.51
N SER A 214 18.98 -13.97 7.01
CA SER A 214 18.77 -15.20 7.76
C SER A 214 19.95 -15.60 8.66
N SER A 215 21.11 -14.96 8.44
CA SER A 215 22.35 -15.18 9.19
C SER A 215 23.00 -13.88 9.66
N ASN A 216 23.89 -14.00 10.65
CA ASN A 216 24.66 -12.85 11.12
C ASN A 216 25.53 -12.23 10.01
N ALA A 217 26.08 -13.05 9.11
CA ALA A 217 26.90 -12.57 8.01
C ALA A 217 26.10 -11.68 7.06
N VAL A 218 24.94 -12.13 6.62
CA VAL A 218 24.07 -11.39 5.68
C VAL A 218 23.49 -10.14 6.36
N HIS A 219 22.92 -10.28 7.56
CA HIS A 219 22.35 -9.16 8.29
C HIS A 219 23.38 -8.03 8.56
N ALA A 220 24.62 -8.41 8.85
CA ALA A 220 25.69 -7.45 9.15
C ALA A 220 26.11 -6.59 7.94
N THR A 221 25.84 -7.03 6.71
CA THR A 221 26.20 -6.27 5.50
C THR A 221 25.55 -4.88 5.45
N THR A 222 24.37 -4.75 6.02
CA THR A 222 23.58 -3.50 5.98
C THR A 222 23.36 -2.88 7.35
N ARG A 223 23.21 -3.70 8.41
CA ARG A 223 22.84 -3.24 9.76
C ARG A 223 23.95 -3.26 10.79
N GLY A 224 25.17 -3.63 10.38
CA GLY A 224 26.33 -3.73 11.28
C GLY A 224 26.37 -5.05 12.06
N LYS A 225 27.54 -5.30 12.65
CA LYS A 225 27.85 -6.57 13.34
C LYS A 225 27.27 -6.62 14.77
N GLY A 226 27.07 -7.84 15.29
CA GLY A 226 26.85 -8.09 16.73
C GLY A 226 25.40 -7.90 17.22
N ASN A 227 24.42 -7.64 16.33
CA ASN A 227 23.03 -7.47 16.74
C ASN A 227 22.09 -8.62 16.31
N PHE A 228 22.45 -9.43 15.32
CA PHE A 228 21.62 -10.51 14.76
C PHE A 228 21.02 -11.45 15.82
N ALA A 229 21.85 -11.99 16.72
CA ALA A 229 21.37 -12.92 17.75
C ALA A 229 20.41 -12.26 18.75
N ARG A 230 20.59 -10.97 19.05
CA ARG A 230 19.66 -10.21 19.90
C ARG A 230 18.34 -10.00 19.21
N VAL A 231 18.35 -9.60 17.94
CA VAL A 231 17.15 -9.35 17.13
C VAL A 231 16.33 -10.64 16.94
N THR A 232 16.98 -11.76 16.61
CA THR A 232 16.29 -13.05 16.45
C THR A 232 15.67 -13.53 17.76
N ARG A 233 16.37 -13.39 18.89
CA ARG A 233 15.82 -13.69 20.22
C ARG A 233 14.66 -12.76 20.56
N ALA A 234 14.71 -11.48 20.22
CA ALA A 234 13.62 -10.52 20.42
C ALA A 234 12.35 -10.95 19.67
N ILE A 235 12.49 -11.40 18.42
CA ILE A 235 11.39 -11.94 17.62
C ILE A 235 10.75 -13.14 18.34
N GLU A 236 11.56 -14.08 18.81
CA GLU A 236 11.09 -15.29 19.52
C GLU A 236 10.36 -14.93 20.82
N MET A 237 10.92 -14.03 21.63
CA MET A 237 10.30 -13.55 22.86
C MET A 237 8.95 -12.88 22.63
N LEU A 238 8.86 -12.00 21.64
CA LEU A 238 7.61 -11.33 21.29
C LEU A 238 6.54 -12.30 20.79
N LEU A 239 6.93 -13.25 19.95
CA LEU A 239 6.02 -14.33 19.50
C LEU A 239 5.54 -15.16 20.68
N GLY A 240 6.42 -15.50 21.62
CA GLY A 240 6.08 -16.18 22.88
C GLY A 240 5.13 -15.38 23.78
N CYS A 241 5.15 -14.05 23.69
CA CYS A 241 4.21 -13.16 24.36
C CYS A 241 2.91 -12.92 23.57
N GLY A 242 2.70 -13.59 22.43
CA GLY A 242 1.50 -13.43 21.58
C GLY A 242 1.46 -12.14 20.75
N ALA A 243 2.59 -11.43 20.59
CA ALA A 243 2.64 -10.22 19.79
C ALA A 243 2.43 -10.52 18.29
N ASN A 244 1.76 -9.60 17.60
CA ASN A 244 1.70 -9.61 16.14
C ASN A 244 3.00 -9.04 15.57
N VAL A 245 3.94 -9.93 15.27
CA VAL A 245 5.27 -9.57 14.76
C VAL A 245 5.31 -9.61 13.25
N VAL A 246 5.82 -8.53 12.65
CA VAL A 246 6.19 -8.43 11.23
C VAL A 246 7.70 -8.29 11.14
N VAL A 247 8.36 -9.18 10.41
CA VAL A 247 9.79 -9.12 10.15
C VAL A 247 10.02 -8.34 8.85
N ALA A 248 10.63 -7.17 8.94
CA ALA A 248 10.88 -6.30 7.79
C ALA A 248 12.30 -6.48 7.27
N MET A 249 12.43 -6.91 6.03
CA MET A 249 13.70 -7.00 5.31
C MET A 249 13.76 -5.92 4.23
N THR A 250 14.76 -5.05 4.33
CA THR A 250 15.11 -4.16 3.22
C THR A 250 15.98 -4.95 2.25
N VAL A 251 15.40 -5.22 1.07
CA VAL A 251 16.07 -6.00 0.03
C VAL A 251 17.07 -5.10 -0.71
N THR A 252 18.29 -5.56 -0.76
CA THR A 252 19.44 -4.89 -1.37
C THR A 252 20.21 -5.90 -2.24
N ARG A 253 21.16 -5.41 -3.03
CA ARG A 253 22.06 -6.27 -3.81
C ARG A 253 22.89 -7.22 -2.92
N ALA A 254 23.16 -6.81 -1.68
CA ALA A 254 23.95 -7.61 -0.73
C ALA A 254 23.17 -8.77 -0.09
N ASN A 255 21.83 -8.75 -0.13
CA ASN A 255 21.02 -9.75 0.57
C ASN A 255 19.87 -10.35 -0.28
N CYS A 256 19.72 -9.95 -1.54
CA CYS A 256 18.61 -10.44 -2.38
C CYS A 256 18.62 -11.98 -2.58
N ASN A 257 19.79 -12.62 -2.53
CA ASN A 257 19.93 -14.07 -2.62
C ASN A 257 19.50 -14.81 -1.33
N ASP A 258 19.28 -14.08 -0.23
CA ASP A 258 18.87 -14.64 1.06
C ASP A 258 17.34 -14.63 1.28
N ILE A 259 16.58 -14.10 0.32
CA ILE A 259 15.12 -14.00 0.42
C ILE A 259 14.46 -15.36 0.67
N ALA A 260 14.91 -16.42 -0.02
CA ALA A 260 14.35 -17.76 0.14
C ALA A 260 14.49 -18.29 1.58
N ALA A 261 15.67 -18.10 2.18
CA ALA A 261 15.92 -18.49 3.57
C ALA A 261 15.07 -17.68 4.57
N MET A 262 14.88 -16.39 4.31
CA MET A 262 14.02 -15.53 5.11
C MET A 262 12.55 -15.93 5.00
N VAL A 263 12.08 -16.29 3.81
CA VAL A 263 10.71 -16.82 3.57
C VAL A 263 10.50 -18.15 4.28
N ALA A 264 11.44 -19.06 4.17
CA ALA A 264 11.36 -20.36 4.86
C ALA A 264 11.26 -20.20 6.39
N ARG A 265 11.93 -19.19 6.95
CA ARG A 265 11.94 -18.94 8.40
C ARG A 265 10.72 -18.19 8.90
N TYR A 266 10.25 -17.17 8.17
CA TYR A 266 9.25 -16.22 8.68
C TYR A 266 7.91 -16.28 7.95
N GLY A 267 7.85 -16.89 6.76
CA GLY A 267 6.62 -17.09 5.98
C GLY A 267 5.82 -15.79 5.80
N SER A 268 4.55 -15.85 6.14
CA SER A 268 3.63 -14.70 6.02
C SER A 268 3.94 -13.51 6.93
N ARG A 269 4.84 -13.66 7.90
CA ARG A 269 5.31 -12.56 8.74
C ARG A 269 6.39 -11.72 8.08
N LEU A 270 6.97 -12.18 6.96
CA LEU A 270 8.04 -11.45 6.27
C LEU A 270 7.46 -10.35 5.38
N ALA A 271 7.94 -9.13 5.56
CA ALA A 271 7.65 -7.97 4.72
C ALA A 271 8.92 -7.54 3.97
N LEU A 272 8.92 -7.70 2.65
CA LEU A 272 10.02 -7.34 1.77
C LEU A 272 9.81 -5.93 1.22
N GLN A 273 10.82 -5.08 1.31
CA GLN A 273 10.78 -3.70 0.84
C GLN A 273 12.05 -3.38 0.05
N PRO A 274 11.98 -2.68 -1.09
CA PRO A 274 13.17 -2.20 -1.77
C PRO A 274 13.86 -1.13 -0.92
N LEU A 275 15.17 -0.99 -1.09
CA LEU A 275 15.94 0.10 -0.49
C LEU A 275 15.39 1.44 -0.97
N PHE A 276 15.19 2.38 -0.03
CA PHE A 276 14.75 3.74 -0.32
C PHE A 276 15.96 4.68 -0.42
N LYS A 277 16.13 5.33 -1.57
CA LYS A 277 17.30 6.18 -1.89
C LYS A 277 17.20 7.57 -1.24
N ALA A 278 17.02 7.62 0.08
CA ALA A 278 17.04 8.86 0.86
C ALA A 278 17.97 8.73 2.08
N GLY A 279 18.33 9.85 2.65
CA GLY A 279 19.27 9.90 3.75
C GLY A 279 20.61 9.23 3.40
N ARG A 280 21.13 8.34 4.27
CA ARG A 280 22.34 7.55 3.94
C ARG A 280 22.13 6.61 2.75
N GLY A 281 20.88 6.21 2.49
CA GLY A 281 20.54 5.38 1.33
C GLY A 281 20.86 6.04 -0.02
N SER A 282 20.89 7.37 -0.10
CA SER A 282 21.27 8.08 -1.32
C SER A 282 22.76 7.95 -1.68
N ALA A 283 23.62 7.63 -0.70
CA ALA A 283 25.06 7.46 -0.90
C ALA A 283 25.47 6.01 -1.21
N VAL A 284 24.54 5.05 -1.15
CA VAL A 284 24.82 3.62 -1.34
C VAL A 284 24.09 3.05 -2.56
N ASN A 285 24.20 3.73 -3.69
CA ASN A 285 23.57 3.31 -4.94
C ASN A 285 23.91 1.87 -5.35
N ASP A 286 25.13 1.41 -5.06
CA ASP A 286 25.59 0.05 -5.34
C ASP A 286 24.81 -1.04 -4.58
N LEU A 287 24.16 -0.68 -3.47
CA LEU A 287 23.29 -1.58 -2.73
C LEU A 287 21.87 -1.59 -3.26
N ALA A 288 21.43 -0.54 -3.94
CA ALA A 288 20.07 -0.45 -4.44
C ALA A 288 19.87 -1.38 -5.64
N LEU A 289 18.78 -2.12 -5.62
CA LEU A 289 18.30 -2.84 -6.80
C LEU A 289 17.45 -1.91 -7.66
N THR A 290 17.58 -2.04 -8.99
CA THR A 290 16.57 -1.49 -9.89
C THR A 290 15.23 -2.17 -9.68
N GLY A 291 14.14 -1.59 -10.17
CA GLY A 291 12.82 -2.21 -10.13
C GLY A 291 12.82 -3.60 -10.76
N VAL A 292 13.51 -3.77 -11.92
CA VAL A 292 13.67 -5.07 -12.59
C VAL A 292 14.35 -6.10 -11.70
N GLU A 293 15.50 -5.73 -11.13
CA GLU A 293 16.29 -6.63 -10.29
C GLU A 293 15.51 -7.02 -9.02
N TYR A 294 14.83 -6.06 -8.39
CA TYR A 294 14.03 -6.31 -7.21
C TYR A 294 12.91 -7.33 -7.47
N TYR A 295 12.08 -7.08 -8.49
CA TYR A 295 10.98 -8.02 -8.79
C TYR A 295 11.47 -9.36 -9.33
N ARG A 296 12.59 -9.40 -10.06
CA ARG A 296 13.22 -10.66 -10.46
C ARG A 296 13.69 -11.45 -9.25
N ALA A 297 14.29 -10.81 -8.26
CA ALA A 297 14.72 -11.46 -7.02
C ALA A 297 13.51 -12.04 -6.24
N LEU A 298 12.39 -11.32 -6.20
CA LEU A 298 11.16 -11.81 -5.59
C LEU A 298 10.56 -12.99 -6.36
N ALA A 299 10.46 -12.90 -7.68
CA ALA A 299 9.87 -13.93 -8.54
C ALA A 299 10.68 -15.24 -8.57
N ALA A 300 11.97 -15.18 -8.23
CA ALA A 300 12.83 -16.36 -8.15
C ALA A 300 12.57 -17.22 -6.89
N VAL A 301 11.76 -16.76 -5.94
CA VAL A 301 11.52 -17.45 -4.67
C VAL A 301 10.09 -17.96 -4.62
N GLU A 302 9.92 -19.27 -4.55
CA GLU A 302 8.63 -19.94 -4.39
C GLU A 302 7.99 -19.54 -3.05
N GLY A 303 6.68 -19.25 -3.05
CA GLY A 303 5.97 -18.81 -1.86
C GLY A 303 6.14 -17.31 -1.53
N VAL A 304 7.05 -16.59 -2.16
CA VAL A 304 6.97 -15.14 -2.30
C VAL A 304 6.03 -14.88 -3.47
N ALA A 305 4.73 -14.88 -3.18
CA ALA A 305 3.92 -14.09 -4.07
C ALA A 305 4.45 -12.65 -3.94
N PRO A 306 4.97 -12.05 -5.02
CA PRO A 306 5.13 -10.60 -5.03
C PRO A 306 3.83 -9.92 -4.61
N MET A 307 2.81 -10.74 -4.42
CA MET A 307 1.40 -10.48 -4.49
C MET A 307 0.55 -11.16 -3.41
N GLY A 308 1.08 -11.92 -2.45
CA GLY A 308 0.24 -12.50 -1.38
C GLY A 308 -0.50 -11.42 -0.57
N ALA A 309 0.14 -10.27 -0.40
CA ALA A 309 -0.51 -9.05 0.07
C ALA A 309 -1.40 -8.40 -1.01
N VAL A 310 -1.21 -8.70 -2.30
CA VAL A 310 -1.96 -8.07 -3.39
C VAL A 310 -3.32 -8.72 -3.57
N GLY A 311 -3.49 -10.02 -3.40
CA GLY A 311 -4.82 -10.66 -3.44
C GLY A 311 -5.78 -10.07 -2.41
N ALA A 312 -5.34 -9.95 -1.15
CA ALA A 312 -6.12 -9.31 -0.10
C ALA A 312 -6.36 -7.81 -0.41
N LYS A 313 -5.35 -7.10 -0.90
CA LYS A 313 -5.44 -5.69 -1.31
C LYS A 313 -6.41 -5.53 -2.49
N LEU A 314 -6.33 -6.38 -3.50
CA LEU A 314 -7.23 -6.36 -4.65
C LEU A 314 -8.69 -6.54 -4.23
N ASN A 315 -8.97 -7.54 -3.39
CA ASN A 315 -10.31 -7.77 -2.87
C ASN A 315 -10.84 -6.56 -2.05
N ALA A 316 -10.01 -5.96 -1.22
CA ALA A 316 -10.37 -4.77 -0.44
C ALA A 316 -10.63 -3.53 -1.31
N LEU A 317 -9.96 -3.42 -2.45
CA LEU A 317 -10.09 -2.30 -3.39
C LEU A 317 -11.15 -2.50 -4.46
N ARG A 318 -11.65 -3.73 -4.60
CA ARG A 318 -12.66 -4.07 -5.61
C ARG A 318 -13.89 -3.18 -5.49
N GLY A 319 -14.26 -2.54 -6.57
CA GLY A 319 -15.39 -1.58 -6.61
C GLY A 319 -15.15 -0.28 -5.80
N ARG A 320 -14.03 -0.14 -5.05
CA ARG A 320 -13.73 1.04 -4.22
C ARG A 320 -12.66 1.93 -4.82
N GLY A 321 -11.55 1.35 -5.24
CA GLY A 321 -10.42 2.04 -5.82
C GLY A 321 -9.65 2.95 -4.86
N VAL A 322 -8.41 3.27 -5.26
CA VAL A 322 -7.55 4.25 -4.60
C VAL A 322 -7.11 5.28 -5.63
N ARG A 323 -7.38 6.56 -5.39
CA ARG A 323 -7.05 7.63 -6.35
C ARG A 323 -5.70 8.26 -6.08
N ARG A 324 -5.19 8.18 -4.85
CA ARG A 324 -3.93 8.83 -4.44
C ARG A 324 -3.24 8.09 -3.30
N CYS A 325 -1.96 8.39 -3.13
CA CYS A 325 -1.20 7.99 -1.97
C CYS A 325 -1.81 8.54 -0.67
N ALA A 326 -1.53 7.90 0.46
CA ALA A 326 -2.02 8.35 1.77
C ALA A 326 -1.40 9.68 2.23
N MET A 327 -0.27 10.09 1.68
CA MET A 327 0.51 11.26 2.12
C MET A 327 -0.33 12.53 2.20
N ALA A 328 -0.15 13.30 3.27
CA ALA A 328 -0.82 14.56 3.56
C ALA A 328 -2.36 14.50 3.67
N GLU A 329 -3.00 13.37 3.37
CA GLU A 329 -4.45 13.18 3.49
C GLU A 329 -4.78 12.19 4.62
N ARG A 330 -4.49 10.91 4.43
CA ARG A 330 -4.72 9.87 5.43
C ARG A 330 -3.54 9.65 6.36
N GLU A 331 -2.37 10.15 5.97
CA GLU A 331 -1.10 9.99 6.66
C GLU A 331 -0.40 11.33 6.81
N ILE A 332 0.12 11.59 8.01
CA ILE A 332 1.08 12.65 8.30
C ILE A 332 2.24 12.06 9.08
N SER A 333 3.37 12.74 9.06
CA SER A 333 4.54 12.37 9.87
C SER A 333 5.06 13.57 10.64
N ILE A 334 5.38 13.38 11.91
CA ILE A 334 5.99 14.38 12.79
C ILE A 334 7.38 13.91 13.18
N ALA A 335 8.35 14.76 12.90
CA ALA A 335 9.74 14.52 13.23
C ALA A 335 10.03 14.79 14.71
N GLU A 336 11.17 14.33 15.20
CA GLU A 336 11.72 14.59 16.56
C GLU A 336 11.92 16.06 16.86
N THR A 337 12.02 16.90 15.83
CA THR A 337 12.09 18.37 15.93
C THR A 337 10.72 19.05 16.11
N GLY A 338 9.64 18.30 15.99
CA GLY A 338 8.27 18.82 15.95
C GLY A 338 7.79 19.23 14.56
N ASP A 339 8.63 19.11 13.53
CA ASP A 339 8.26 19.44 12.16
C ASP A 339 7.31 18.40 11.56
N ALA A 340 6.28 18.86 10.88
CA ALA A 340 5.29 18.02 10.22
C ALA A 340 5.60 17.85 8.73
N TYR A 341 5.38 16.64 8.22
CA TYR A 341 5.66 16.23 6.85
C TYR A 341 4.50 15.41 6.25
N PRO A 342 4.37 15.33 4.91
CA PRO A 342 3.31 14.56 4.25
C PRO A 342 3.34 13.06 4.55
N CYS A 343 4.52 12.46 4.73
CA CYS A 343 4.73 11.07 5.14
C CYS A 343 6.15 10.88 5.72
N GLN A 344 6.38 9.71 6.32
CA GLN A 344 7.66 9.37 6.97
C GLN A 344 8.88 9.41 6.03
N LEU A 345 8.69 9.27 4.73
CA LEU A 345 9.77 9.24 3.74
C LEU A 345 10.12 10.62 3.18
N LEU A 346 9.35 11.65 3.49
CA LEU A 346 9.50 13.00 2.93
C LEU A 346 10.00 14.02 3.99
N HIS A 347 10.92 13.63 4.86
CA HIS A 347 11.53 14.49 5.87
C HIS A 347 12.68 15.33 5.28
N GLU A 348 12.35 16.18 4.31
CA GLU A 348 13.26 17.18 3.73
C GLU A 348 12.62 18.58 3.83
N GLU A 349 13.43 19.63 3.90
CA GLU A 349 12.98 21.01 4.08
C GLU A 349 11.91 21.42 3.05
N ARG A 350 12.06 21.01 1.79
CA ARG A 350 11.07 21.30 0.71
C ARG A 350 9.68 20.71 0.94
N PHE A 351 9.55 19.74 1.87
CA PHE A 351 8.28 19.09 2.24
C PHE A 351 7.84 19.44 3.66
N ARG A 352 8.55 20.32 4.35
CA ARG A 352 8.17 20.79 5.68
C ARG A 352 6.87 21.55 5.62
N ALA A 353 5.85 21.06 6.35
CA ALA A 353 4.51 21.60 6.32
C ALA A 353 4.24 22.63 7.42
N GLY A 354 5.06 22.64 8.46
CA GLY A 354 5.01 23.50 9.64
C GLY A 354 5.62 22.81 10.85
N ASN A 355 5.60 23.44 12.02
CA ASN A 355 6.10 22.86 13.27
C ASN A 355 4.96 22.82 14.31
N MET A 356 4.76 21.68 14.97
CA MET A 356 3.66 21.47 15.92
C MET A 356 3.83 22.22 17.24
N ARG A 357 5.03 22.76 17.51
CA ARG A 357 5.29 23.65 18.66
C ARG A 357 4.90 25.10 18.38
N GLU A 358 4.73 25.47 17.10
CA GLU A 358 4.33 26.82 16.66
C GLU A 358 2.83 26.90 16.32
N ARG A 359 2.28 25.81 15.79
CA ARG A 359 0.90 25.70 15.33
C ARG A 359 0.37 24.31 15.63
N SER A 360 -0.91 24.20 15.99
CA SER A 360 -1.52 22.88 16.22
C SER A 360 -1.41 21.95 15.00
N VAL A 361 -1.35 20.65 15.25
CA VAL A 361 -1.34 19.64 14.16
C VAL A 361 -2.58 19.80 13.27
N GLY A 362 -3.73 20.18 13.85
CA GLY A 362 -4.96 20.45 13.12
C GLY A 362 -4.85 21.63 12.15
N GLU A 363 -4.25 22.74 12.56
CA GLU A 363 -4.01 23.89 11.69
C GLU A 363 -3.02 23.57 10.57
N ILE A 364 -1.91 22.86 10.89
CA ILE A 364 -0.94 22.42 9.88
C ILE A 364 -1.64 21.50 8.87
N TYR A 365 -2.41 20.52 9.35
CA TYR A 365 -3.13 19.59 8.50
C TYR A 365 -4.11 20.28 7.55
N ALA A 366 -4.84 21.28 8.05
CA ALA A 366 -5.87 21.98 7.27
C ALA A 366 -5.30 23.03 6.31
N GLN A 367 -4.27 23.77 6.74
CA GLN A 367 -3.88 25.05 6.11
C GLN A 367 -2.49 25.02 5.44
N SER A 368 -1.71 23.94 5.60
CA SER A 368 -0.37 23.89 4.99
C SER A 368 -0.43 23.88 3.47
N PRO A 369 0.26 24.82 2.79
CA PRO A 369 0.35 24.82 1.33
C PRO A 369 1.09 23.60 0.80
N VAL A 370 2.01 23.02 1.58
CA VAL A 370 2.70 21.78 1.25
C VAL A 370 1.70 20.64 1.20
N PHE A 371 0.86 20.48 2.22
CA PHE A 371 -0.16 19.43 2.25
C PHE A 371 -1.21 19.64 1.15
N ALA A 372 -1.64 20.88 0.91
CA ALA A 372 -2.58 21.19 -0.16
C ALA A 372 -2.03 20.76 -1.53
N ARG A 373 -0.76 21.06 -1.83
CA ARG A 373 -0.09 20.64 -3.06
C ARG A 373 0.02 19.11 -3.18
N MET A 374 0.36 18.41 -2.09
CA MET A 374 0.47 16.95 -2.11
C MET A 374 -0.89 16.26 -2.34
N ARG A 375 -1.96 16.80 -1.78
CA ARG A 375 -3.34 16.31 -1.98
C ARG A 375 -3.83 16.45 -3.42
N GLN A 376 -3.25 17.32 -4.23
CA GLN A 376 -3.60 17.46 -5.65
C GLN A 376 -3.00 16.35 -6.53
N ILE A 377 -1.98 15.63 -6.04
CA ILE A 377 -1.36 14.53 -6.78
C ILE A 377 -2.27 13.30 -6.73
N SER A 378 -2.80 12.92 -7.87
CA SER A 378 -3.68 11.75 -8.00
C SER A 378 -3.38 10.97 -9.29
N VAL A 379 -3.88 9.75 -9.38
CA VAL A 379 -3.76 8.94 -10.62
C VAL A 379 -4.50 9.54 -11.80
N ASP A 380 -5.39 10.50 -11.57
CA ASP A 380 -6.11 11.21 -12.63
C ASP A 380 -5.32 12.44 -13.14
N THR A 381 -4.43 13.01 -12.31
CA THR A 381 -3.60 14.17 -12.65
C THR A 381 -2.21 13.80 -13.13
N LEU A 382 -1.75 12.57 -12.87
CA LEU A 382 -0.47 12.06 -13.36
C LEU A 382 -0.64 11.52 -14.77
N GLU A 383 0.04 12.09 -15.76
CA GLU A 383 -0.10 11.75 -17.18
C GLU A 383 -0.03 10.24 -17.45
N LYS A 384 1.04 9.58 -17.02
CA LYS A 384 1.22 8.14 -17.20
C LYS A 384 0.15 7.31 -16.47
N CYS A 385 -0.29 7.75 -15.29
CA CYS A 385 -1.32 7.05 -14.54
C CYS A 385 -2.71 7.23 -15.16
N SER A 386 -3.02 8.39 -15.74
CA SER A 386 -4.34 8.68 -16.32
C SER A 386 -4.72 7.70 -17.43
N ALA A 387 -3.73 7.17 -18.16
CA ALA A 387 -3.91 6.14 -19.21
C ALA A 387 -3.79 4.69 -18.67
N CYS A 388 -3.40 4.48 -17.41
CA CYS A 388 -3.13 3.15 -16.87
C CYS A 388 -4.41 2.40 -16.51
N ALA A 389 -4.53 1.14 -16.96
CA ALA A 389 -5.68 0.28 -16.68
C ALA A 389 -5.87 -0.02 -15.19
N VAL A 390 -4.80 -0.16 -14.42
CA VAL A 390 -4.82 -0.51 -12.99
C VAL A 390 -4.65 0.69 -12.06
N ARG A 391 -4.79 1.92 -12.56
CA ARG A 391 -4.50 3.14 -11.78
C ARG A 391 -5.24 3.22 -10.45
N TYR A 392 -6.49 2.81 -10.41
CA TYR A 392 -7.29 2.83 -9.19
C TYR A 392 -7.09 1.63 -8.27
N LEU A 393 -6.37 0.61 -8.72
CA LEU A 393 -5.88 -0.48 -7.87
C LEU A 393 -4.49 -0.16 -7.31
N CYS A 394 -3.66 0.53 -8.09
CA CYS A 394 -2.33 0.97 -7.70
C CYS A 394 -2.37 2.19 -6.76
N GLY A 395 -3.19 3.20 -7.07
CA GLY A 395 -3.23 4.48 -6.36
C GLY A 395 -2.02 5.37 -6.66
N GLY A 396 -1.24 5.03 -7.71
CA GLY A 396 -0.06 5.79 -8.12
C GLY A 396 1.24 5.35 -7.46
N ALA A 397 1.32 4.16 -6.87
CA ALA A 397 2.51 3.60 -6.21
C ALA A 397 3.06 4.46 -5.05
N CYS A 398 4.35 4.39 -4.74
CA CYS A 398 4.98 5.18 -3.70
C CYS A 398 5.47 6.53 -4.24
N ARG A 399 4.69 7.59 -4.00
CA ARG A 399 5.03 8.94 -4.46
C ARG A 399 6.33 9.48 -3.88
N ALA A 400 6.65 9.12 -2.63
CA ALA A 400 7.90 9.52 -2.01
C ALA A 400 9.11 8.97 -2.77
N ARG A 401 9.08 7.69 -3.14
CA ARG A 401 10.15 7.06 -3.93
C ARG A 401 10.33 7.78 -5.26
N ASP A 402 9.24 8.00 -5.99
CA ASP A 402 9.30 8.65 -7.29
C ASP A 402 9.81 10.10 -7.22
N LEU A 403 9.43 10.85 -6.17
CA LEU A 403 9.95 12.20 -5.91
C LEU A 403 11.47 12.23 -5.72
N PHE A 404 12.04 11.19 -5.12
CA PHE A 404 13.50 11.09 -4.94
C PHE A 404 14.23 10.58 -6.18
N GLU A 405 13.64 9.65 -6.94
CA GLU A 405 14.27 9.03 -8.11
C GLU A 405 14.21 9.91 -9.36
N VAL A 406 13.07 10.55 -9.61
CA VAL A 406 12.82 11.28 -10.88
C VAL A 406 13.00 12.79 -10.73
N GLY A 407 12.92 13.32 -9.52
CA GLY A 407 13.16 14.74 -9.22
C GLY A 407 12.20 15.73 -9.85
N SER A 408 11.17 15.29 -10.59
CA SER A 408 10.28 16.14 -11.39
C SER A 408 8.80 15.77 -11.25
N LYS A 409 7.95 16.57 -11.92
CA LYS A 409 6.49 16.45 -11.90
C LYS A 409 5.95 15.19 -12.61
N GLU A 410 6.75 14.50 -13.37
CA GLU A 410 6.39 13.26 -14.12
C GLU A 410 6.50 11.98 -13.27
N LEU A 411 6.51 12.13 -12.07
CA LEU A 411 6.46 11.29 -10.87
C LEU A 411 5.99 9.83 -11.02
N VAL A 412 6.58 9.10 -11.98
CA VAL A 412 6.36 7.65 -12.10
C VAL A 412 7.69 6.97 -12.37
N GLY A 413 8.29 6.47 -11.30
CA GLY A 413 9.60 5.81 -11.34
C GLY A 413 9.59 4.46 -12.04
N GLU A 414 10.76 3.84 -12.09
CA GLU A 414 11.01 2.55 -12.76
C GLU A 414 10.17 1.39 -12.21
N PHE A 415 9.76 1.45 -10.94
CA PHE A 415 8.92 0.41 -10.31
C PHE A 415 7.49 0.36 -10.86
N CYS A 416 7.01 1.39 -11.53
CA CYS A 416 5.62 1.47 -12.01
C CYS A 416 5.22 0.33 -12.96
N ALA A 417 6.08 -0.02 -13.92
CA ALA A 417 5.77 -1.08 -14.87
C ALA A 417 5.59 -2.44 -14.17
N TYR A 418 6.45 -2.70 -13.18
CA TYR A 418 6.41 -3.96 -12.42
C TYR A 418 5.24 -4.01 -11.45
N GLU A 419 4.89 -2.91 -10.80
CA GLU A 419 3.70 -2.83 -9.96
C GLU A 419 2.41 -3.03 -10.76
N CYS A 420 2.35 -2.50 -11.98
CA CYS A 420 1.24 -2.73 -12.90
C CYS A 420 1.12 -4.21 -13.28
N GLU A 421 2.23 -4.82 -13.70
CA GLU A 421 2.31 -6.24 -14.06
C GLU A 421 1.95 -7.14 -12.89
N ALA A 422 2.47 -6.81 -11.73
CA ALA A 422 2.20 -7.52 -10.50
C ALA A 422 0.70 -7.49 -10.14
N LEU A 423 0.04 -6.33 -10.25
CA LEU A 423 -1.40 -6.21 -10.00
C LEU A 423 -2.22 -7.03 -11.01
N LEU A 424 -1.86 -6.99 -12.28
CA LEU A 424 -2.53 -7.81 -13.31
C LEU A 424 -2.36 -9.30 -13.05
N SER A 425 -1.15 -9.77 -12.73
CA SER A 425 -0.87 -11.16 -12.37
C SER A 425 -1.72 -11.59 -11.16
N GLY A 426 -1.76 -10.77 -10.10
CA GLY A 426 -2.57 -11.06 -8.93
C GLY A 426 -4.07 -11.16 -9.22
N ILE A 427 -4.60 -10.40 -10.18
CA ILE A 427 -5.98 -10.57 -10.62
C ILE A 427 -6.18 -11.95 -11.25
N PHE A 428 -5.30 -12.37 -12.14
CA PHE A 428 -5.39 -13.69 -12.80
C PHE A 428 -5.25 -14.87 -11.82
N GLU A 429 -4.48 -14.71 -10.76
CA GLU A 429 -4.21 -15.77 -9.78
C GLU A 429 -5.27 -15.83 -8.68
N SER A 430 -5.82 -14.69 -8.27
CA SER A 430 -6.70 -14.58 -7.09
C SER A 430 -8.18 -14.77 -7.37
N VAL A 431 -8.60 -14.89 -8.64
CA VAL A 431 -10.01 -14.93 -9.03
C VAL A 431 -10.39 -16.29 -9.58
N GLU A 432 -11.49 -16.82 -9.05
CA GLU A 432 -12.17 -17.97 -9.63
C GLU A 432 -12.67 -17.63 -11.04
N MET A 433 -12.29 -18.45 -12.01
CA MET A 433 -12.63 -18.23 -13.41
C MET A 433 -14.11 -18.58 -13.66
N TYR A 434 -14.89 -17.65 -14.19
CA TYR A 434 -16.23 -17.95 -14.68
C TYR A 434 -16.13 -18.87 -15.89
N ARG A 435 -16.75 -20.04 -15.79
CA ARG A 435 -16.83 -21.04 -16.86
C ARG A 435 -18.24 -21.02 -17.44
N VAL A 436 -18.31 -20.85 -18.73
CA VAL A 436 -19.54 -20.91 -19.51
C VAL A 436 -19.44 -22.01 -20.54
#